data_ad0c6bf0387f51763c45e0611daa85b4
#
_entry.id   ad0c6bf0387f51763c45e0611daa85b4
#
_cell.length_a   1.000
_cell.length_b   1.000
_cell.length_c   1.000
_cell.angle_alpha   90.00
_cell.angle_beta   90.00
_cell.angle_gamma   90.00
#
_symmetry.space_group_name_H-M   'P 1'
#
loop_
_entity.id
_entity.type
_entity.pdbx_description
1 polymer ?
#
loop_
_entity_poly.entity_id
_entity_poly.type
_entity_poly.pdbx_seq_one_letter_code
_entity_poly.pdbx_strand_id
1 'polypeptide(L)'
;MLIPSIDLQNGAVVQLVQGEHLAIRDEDVFGWVKRFEKFPKVQVIDLDAAMGVGDNLAIVRQIAPLLSCRVGGGVRTVERARDLLAAGAKQVIVGSSLFKAGKPNINFARELAEAVGADKIIAAVDSKGGHIVIHGWKTALPLTAVDAVKALEPYCSEFLYTHVDAEGLMNGTNIPAILAVRGATTRRVTAAGGITTHEEIDELHKNDVDAGVGMALYTGRLSLDSSGPSPSAASKP
;
A
#
# COMPACT_ATOMS: atom_id res chain seq x y z
N MET A 1 12.15 4.09 -1.34
CA MET A 1 11.67 5.42 -0.86
C MET A 1 10.67 5.27 0.26
N LEU A 2 10.45 6.31 1.09
CA LEU A 2 9.34 6.38 2.03
C LEU A 2 8.08 6.84 1.28
N ILE A 3 6.95 6.15 1.48
CA ILE A 3 5.66 6.41 0.85
C ILE A 3 4.62 6.59 1.97
N PRO A 4 4.16 7.82 2.26
CA PRO A 4 3.11 8.04 3.24
C PRO A 4 1.77 7.51 2.75
N SER A 5 0.91 7.02 3.69
CA SER A 5 -0.46 6.56 3.41
C SER A 5 -1.49 7.54 3.97
N ILE A 6 -2.48 7.87 3.15
CA ILE A 6 -3.72 8.54 3.54
C ILE A 6 -4.83 7.50 3.46
N ASP A 7 -5.37 7.09 4.59
CA ASP A 7 -6.48 6.15 4.66
C ASP A 7 -7.76 6.91 4.92
N LEU A 8 -8.75 6.77 4.03
CA LEU A 8 -10.01 7.50 4.07
C LEU A 8 -11.13 6.61 4.59
N GLN A 9 -11.85 7.08 5.60
CA GLN A 9 -13.05 6.43 6.12
C GLN A 9 -14.08 7.47 6.54
N ASN A 10 -15.32 7.34 6.06
CA ASN A 10 -16.42 8.28 6.34
C ASN A 10 -16.01 9.76 6.16
N GLY A 11 -15.32 10.05 5.06
CA GLY A 11 -14.92 11.40 4.70
C GLY A 11 -13.72 11.98 5.45
N ALA A 12 -13.10 11.25 6.35
CA ALA A 12 -11.96 11.68 7.17
C ALA A 12 -10.71 10.81 6.92
N VAL A 13 -9.56 11.34 7.28
CA VAL A 13 -8.31 10.56 7.37
C VAL A 13 -8.34 9.76 8.66
N VAL A 14 -8.01 8.48 8.57
CA VAL A 14 -7.95 7.60 9.74
C VAL A 14 -6.65 6.80 9.78
N GLN A 15 -6.31 6.34 10.99
CA GLN A 15 -5.31 5.29 11.17
C GLN A 15 -5.91 4.21 12.08
N LEU A 16 -5.81 2.97 11.63
CA LEU A 16 -6.36 1.82 12.33
C LEU A 16 -5.25 0.96 12.91
N VAL A 17 -5.52 0.32 14.03
CA VAL A 17 -4.69 -0.76 14.58
C VAL A 17 -5.26 -2.08 14.07
N GLN A 18 -4.44 -2.86 13.34
CA GLN A 18 -4.79 -4.14 12.73
C GLN A 18 -6.06 -4.11 11.85
N GLY A 19 -6.39 -2.94 11.28
CA GLY A 19 -7.57 -2.75 10.43
C GLY A 19 -8.91 -2.72 11.17
N GLU A 20 -8.92 -2.78 12.50
CA GLU A 20 -10.16 -2.92 13.30
C GLU A 20 -10.37 -1.75 14.27
N HIS A 21 -9.34 -1.33 14.98
CA HIS A 21 -9.47 -0.34 16.03
C HIS A 21 -9.04 1.05 15.56
N LEU A 22 -9.95 2.01 15.62
CA LEU A 22 -9.67 3.40 15.28
C LEU A 22 -8.70 3.99 16.31
N ALA A 23 -7.51 4.38 15.86
CA ALA A 23 -6.50 5.04 16.68
C ALA A 23 -6.43 6.54 16.44
N ILE A 24 -6.55 6.96 15.17
CA ILE A 24 -6.51 8.37 14.78
C ILE A 24 -7.66 8.64 13.81
N ARG A 25 -8.35 9.77 14.01
CA ARG A 25 -9.30 10.34 13.07
C ARG A 25 -9.04 11.84 12.95
N ASP A 26 -8.92 12.33 11.73
CA ASP A 26 -8.69 13.75 11.43
C ASP A 26 -9.57 14.17 10.24
N GLU A 27 -10.40 15.18 10.44
CA GLU A 27 -11.28 15.72 9.41
C GLU A 27 -10.53 16.59 8.39
N ASP A 28 -9.29 17.03 8.70
CA ASP A 28 -8.48 17.88 7.83
C ASP A 28 -7.72 17.05 6.78
N VAL A 29 -8.48 16.47 5.83
CA VAL A 29 -7.89 15.70 4.71
C VAL A 29 -6.91 16.55 3.91
N PHE A 30 -7.24 17.80 3.62
CA PHE A 30 -6.41 18.66 2.79
C PHE A 30 -5.14 19.12 3.51
N GLY A 31 -5.17 19.24 4.83
CA GLY A 31 -3.98 19.47 5.64
C GLY A 31 -2.97 18.31 5.50
N TRP A 32 -3.44 17.06 5.48
CA TRP A 32 -2.58 15.91 5.23
C TRP A 32 -2.09 15.84 3.79
N VAL A 33 -2.92 16.16 2.81
CA VAL A 33 -2.50 16.30 1.41
C VAL A 33 -1.35 17.30 1.29
N LYS A 34 -1.49 18.48 1.91
CA LYS A 34 -0.46 19.52 1.93
C LYS A 34 0.86 19.06 2.58
N ARG A 35 0.77 18.31 3.67
CA ARG A 35 1.96 17.74 4.34
C ARG A 35 2.67 16.70 3.48
N PHE A 36 1.92 15.93 2.69
CA PHE A 36 2.46 14.84 1.88
C PHE A 36 2.77 15.21 0.42
N GLU A 37 2.37 16.39 -0.07
CA GLU A 37 2.60 16.82 -1.47
C GLU A 37 4.09 16.84 -1.87
N LYS A 38 5.01 16.98 -0.91
CA LYS A 38 6.45 16.95 -1.13
C LYS A 38 7.03 15.56 -1.38
N PHE A 39 6.28 14.50 -1.07
CA PHE A 39 6.74 13.13 -1.28
C PHE A 39 6.60 12.73 -2.75
N PRO A 40 7.60 12.03 -3.33
CA PRO A 40 7.56 11.65 -4.74
C PRO A 40 6.46 10.63 -5.05
N LYS A 41 5.93 9.93 -4.04
CA LYS A 41 4.80 9.00 -4.13
C LYS A 41 4.00 9.03 -2.84
N VAL A 42 2.68 9.03 -2.94
CA VAL A 42 1.74 8.95 -1.81
C VAL A 42 0.75 7.80 -2.05
N GLN A 43 0.41 7.08 -1.02
CA GLN A 43 -0.65 6.06 -1.06
C GLN A 43 -1.95 6.67 -0.55
N VAL A 44 -3.07 6.37 -1.21
CA VAL A 44 -4.43 6.74 -0.77
C VAL A 44 -5.27 5.47 -0.75
N ILE A 45 -5.85 5.13 0.39
CA ILE A 45 -6.71 3.96 0.54
C ILE A 45 -8.12 4.39 0.92
N ASP A 46 -9.09 4.05 0.08
CA ASP A 46 -10.52 4.21 0.38
C ASP A 46 -11.01 2.99 1.17
N LEU A 47 -11.04 3.12 2.50
CA LEU A 47 -11.44 2.03 3.38
C LEU A 47 -12.93 1.70 3.29
N ASP A 48 -13.81 2.70 3.05
CA ASP A 48 -15.24 2.44 2.89
C ASP A 48 -15.50 1.59 1.64
N ALA A 49 -14.82 1.92 0.53
CA ALA A 49 -14.88 1.11 -0.68
C ALA A 49 -14.24 -0.28 -0.48
N ALA A 50 -13.14 -0.38 0.27
CA ALA A 50 -12.52 -1.66 0.60
C ALA A 50 -13.46 -2.57 1.38
N MET A 51 -14.19 -2.01 2.35
CA MET A 51 -15.18 -2.71 3.18
C MET A 51 -16.52 -2.94 2.46
N GLY A 52 -16.81 -2.19 1.38
CA GLY A 52 -18.08 -2.27 0.65
C GLY A 52 -19.25 -1.60 1.37
N VAL A 53 -18.98 -0.62 2.21
CA VAL A 53 -19.99 0.14 2.98
C VAL A 53 -20.27 1.52 2.43
N GLY A 54 -19.59 1.91 1.37
CA GLY A 54 -19.67 3.21 0.72
C GLY A 54 -18.42 3.46 -0.11
N ASP A 55 -18.12 4.73 -0.41
CA ASP A 55 -16.82 5.14 -0.97
C ASP A 55 -16.51 6.61 -0.66
N ASN A 56 -15.22 6.98 -0.82
CA ASN A 56 -14.72 8.34 -0.72
C ASN A 56 -14.30 8.89 -2.10
N LEU A 57 -14.87 8.39 -3.20
CA LEU A 57 -14.46 8.72 -4.56
C LEU A 57 -14.51 10.23 -4.83
N ALA A 58 -15.47 10.95 -4.23
CA ALA A 58 -15.57 12.40 -4.36
C ALA A 58 -14.33 13.11 -3.79
N ILE A 59 -13.81 12.64 -2.65
CA ILE A 59 -12.56 13.15 -2.04
C ILE A 59 -11.36 12.73 -2.89
N VAL A 60 -11.30 11.46 -3.30
CA VAL A 60 -10.21 10.95 -4.15
C VAL A 60 -10.07 11.79 -5.43
N ARG A 61 -11.17 12.15 -6.09
CA ARG A 61 -11.16 13.03 -7.27
C ARG A 61 -10.60 14.43 -7.01
N GLN A 62 -10.71 14.93 -5.78
CA GLN A 62 -10.16 16.23 -5.40
C GLN A 62 -8.67 16.15 -5.06
N ILE A 63 -8.22 15.09 -4.37
CA ILE A 63 -6.85 14.99 -3.86
C ILE A 63 -5.88 14.30 -4.85
N ALA A 64 -6.34 13.35 -5.67
CA ALA A 64 -5.46 12.62 -6.57
C ALA A 64 -4.73 13.51 -7.60
N PRO A 65 -5.34 14.58 -8.15
CA PRO A 65 -4.61 15.49 -9.03
C PRO A 65 -3.53 16.32 -8.33
N LEU A 66 -3.61 16.47 -7.01
CA LEU A 66 -2.68 17.27 -6.21
C LEU A 66 -1.44 16.47 -5.77
N LEU A 67 -1.50 15.14 -5.91
CA LEU A 67 -0.47 14.21 -5.43
C LEU A 67 0.04 13.31 -6.56
N SER A 68 1.30 12.90 -6.47
CA SER A 68 1.76 11.74 -7.24
C SER A 68 1.32 10.47 -6.50
N CYS A 69 0.03 10.11 -6.60
CA CYS A 69 -0.52 9.06 -5.77
C CYS A 69 -0.85 7.77 -6.50
N ARG A 70 -0.83 6.69 -5.71
CA ARG A 70 -1.42 5.39 -6.01
C ARG A 70 -2.67 5.22 -5.14
N VAL A 71 -3.76 4.74 -5.72
CA VAL A 71 -5.05 4.68 -5.03
C VAL A 71 -5.55 3.24 -4.94
N GLY A 72 -5.95 2.82 -3.76
CA GLY A 72 -6.55 1.53 -3.47
C GLY A 72 -7.88 1.66 -2.76
N GLY A 73 -8.51 0.50 -2.52
CA GLY A 73 -9.83 0.41 -1.89
C GLY A 73 -10.94 0.11 -2.88
N GLY A 74 -11.54 -1.07 -2.74
CA GLY A 74 -12.72 -1.47 -3.50
C GLY A 74 -12.51 -1.70 -5.00
N VAL A 75 -11.28 -1.88 -5.50
CA VAL A 75 -11.01 -2.18 -6.91
C VAL A 75 -11.38 -3.63 -7.19
N ARG A 76 -12.64 -3.84 -7.60
CA ARG A 76 -13.22 -5.17 -7.88
C ARG A 76 -13.61 -5.36 -9.33
N THR A 77 -13.55 -4.31 -10.14
CA THR A 77 -13.86 -4.31 -11.58
C THR A 77 -12.88 -3.44 -12.35
N VAL A 78 -12.81 -3.67 -13.67
CA VAL A 78 -12.02 -2.85 -14.59
C VAL A 78 -12.50 -1.39 -14.59
N GLU A 79 -13.81 -1.17 -14.54
CA GLU A 79 -14.42 0.16 -14.50
C GLU A 79 -13.93 0.97 -13.30
N ARG A 80 -13.93 0.35 -12.11
CA ARG A 80 -13.44 1.03 -10.89
C ARG A 80 -11.97 1.42 -11.02
N ALA A 81 -11.14 0.56 -11.61
CA ALA A 81 -9.74 0.89 -11.87
C ALA A 81 -9.59 2.09 -12.81
N ARG A 82 -10.38 2.10 -13.91
CA ARG A 82 -10.41 3.22 -14.86
C ARG A 82 -10.88 4.52 -14.21
N ASP A 83 -11.91 4.46 -13.37
CA ASP A 83 -12.43 5.64 -12.65
C ASP A 83 -11.37 6.26 -11.74
N LEU A 84 -10.59 5.45 -11.01
CA LEU A 84 -9.51 5.93 -10.16
C LEU A 84 -8.36 6.54 -10.97
N LEU A 85 -7.98 5.92 -12.09
CA LEU A 85 -6.96 6.46 -12.99
C LEU A 85 -7.43 7.77 -13.64
N ALA A 86 -8.69 7.84 -14.07
CA ALA A 86 -9.30 9.07 -14.60
C ALA A 86 -9.43 10.17 -13.53
N ALA A 87 -9.56 9.81 -12.26
CA ALA A 87 -9.52 10.75 -11.13
C ALA A 87 -8.12 11.34 -10.88
N GLY A 88 -7.07 10.86 -11.54
CA GLY A 88 -5.71 11.38 -11.42
C GLY A 88 -4.71 10.43 -10.74
N ALA A 89 -5.15 9.27 -10.26
CA ALA A 89 -4.25 8.26 -9.72
C ALA A 89 -3.22 7.81 -10.76
N LYS A 90 -1.96 7.69 -10.37
CA LYS A 90 -0.89 7.19 -11.26
C LYS A 90 -0.93 5.66 -11.39
N GLN A 91 -1.36 4.99 -10.34
CA GLN A 91 -1.49 3.53 -10.27
C GLN A 91 -2.69 3.18 -9.37
N VAL A 92 -3.25 2.00 -9.57
CA VAL A 92 -4.31 1.43 -8.72
C VAL A 92 -3.77 0.28 -7.90
N ILE A 93 -4.15 0.21 -6.63
CA ILE A 93 -3.81 -0.88 -5.72
C ILE A 93 -4.99 -1.85 -5.68
N VAL A 94 -4.74 -3.10 -6.01
CA VAL A 94 -5.74 -4.16 -6.13
C VAL A 94 -5.40 -5.28 -5.16
N GLY A 95 -6.32 -5.60 -4.27
CA GLY A 95 -6.12 -6.62 -3.22
C GLY A 95 -7.07 -7.80 -3.42
N SER A 96 -8.13 -7.89 -2.60
CA SER A 96 -9.00 -9.08 -2.48
C SER A 96 -9.53 -9.64 -3.79
N SER A 97 -9.79 -8.81 -4.81
CA SER A 97 -10.30 -9.25 -6.13
C SER A 97 -9.26 -10.04 -6.95
N LEU A 98 -7.97 -9.91 -6.63
CA LEU A 98 -6.91 -10.75 -7.22
C LEU A 98 -6.92 -12.18 -6.69
N PHE A 99 -7.85 -12.52 -5.79
CA PHE A 99 -7.98 -13.86 -5.22
C PHE A 99 -9.42 -14.35 -5.36
N LYS A 100 -9.57 -15.63 -5.71
CA LYS A 100 -10.87 -16.29 -5.84
C LYS A 100 -10.73 -17.77 -5.46
N ALA A 101 -11.64 -18.28 -4.65
CA ALA A 101 -11.64 -19.68 -4.22
C ALA A 101 -10.27 -20.12 -3.63
N GLY A 102 -9.64 -19.27 -2.81
CA GLY A 102 -8.37 -19.56 -2.14
C GLY A 102 -7.12 -19.52 -3.01
N LYS A 103 -7.22 -19.03 -4.25
CA LYS A 103 -6.13 -19.00 -5.24
C LYS A 103 -6.04 -17.62 -5.91
N PRO A 104 -4.89 -17.29 -6.55
CA PRO A 104 -4.80 -16.10 -7.41
C PRO A 104 -5.83 -16.15 -8.55
N ASN A 105 -6.57 -15.07 -8.74
CA ASN A 105 -7.56 -14.89 -9.80
C ASN A 105 -6.89 -14.38 -11.08
N ILE A 106 -6.19 -15.27 -11.77
CA ILE A 106 -5.40 -14.95 -12.96
C ILE A 106 -6.25 -14.37 -14.10
N ASN A 107 -7.52 -14.81 -14.22
CA ASN A 107 -8.40 -14.27 -15.25
C ASN A 107 -8.67 -12.78 -15.02
N PHE A 108 -9.03 -12.39 -13.81
CA PHE A 108 -9.25 -10.99 -13.49
C PHE A 108 -7.95 -10.17 -13.54
N ALA A 109 -6.82 -10.72 -13.07
CA ALA A 109 -5.52 -10.05 -13.15
C ALA A 109 -5.13 -9.75 -14.60
N ARG A 110 -5.34 -10.70 -15.50
CA ARG A 110 -5.10 -10.54 -16.95
C ARG A 110 -6.04 -9.51 -17.56
N GLU A 111 -7.36 -9.66 -17.35
CA GLU A 111 -8.37 -8.72 -17.84
C GLU A 111 -8.05 -7.28 -17.44
N LEU A 112 -7.68 -7.08 -16.17
CA LEU A 112 -7.31 -5.77 -15.66
C LEU A 112 -6.03 -5.24 -16.32
N ALA A 113 -4.99 -6.07 -16.46
CA ALA A 113 -3.73 -5.69 -17.10
C ALA A 113 -3.92 -5.34 -18.59
N GLU A 114 -4.76 -6.07 -19.31
CA GLU A 114 -5.12 -5.77 -20.69
C GLU A 114 -5.92 -4.46 -20.81
N ALA A 115 -6.76 -4.16 -19.83
CA ALA A 115 -7.65 -3.00 -19.85
C ALA A 115 -7.00 -1.66 -19.48
N VAL A 116 -6.03 -1.68 -18.56
CA VAL A 116 -5.42 -0.45 -18.00
C VAL A 116 -3.88 -0.41 -18.11
N GLY A 117 -3.25 -1.51 -18.48
CA GLY A 117 -1.80 -1.70 -18.51
C GLY A 117 -1.26 -2.24 -17.18
N ALA A 118 -0.38 -3.24 -17.24
CA ALA A 118 0.25 -3.81 -16.05
C ALA A 118 1.10 -2.77 -15.28
N ASP A 119 1.64 -1.76 -15.96
CA ASP A 119 2.39 -0.64 -15.38
C ASP A 119 1.55 0.23 -14.43
N LYS A 120 0.22 0.19 -14.56
CA LYS A 120 -0.74 0.90 -13.72
C LYS A 120 -1.24 0.09 -12.52
N ILE A 121 -0.83 -1.16 -12.39
CA ILE A 121 -1.35 -2.06 -11.36
C ILE A 121 -0.29 -2.32 -10.29
N ILE A 122 -0.70 -2.18 -9.03
CA ILE A 122 -0.01 -2.64 -7.83
C ILE A 122 -0.84 -3.77 -7.23
N ALA A 123 -0.26 -4.95 -7.10
CA ALA A 123 -0.94 -6.08 -6.46
C ALA A 123 -0.69 -6.06 -4.95
N ALA A 124 -1.75 -5.92 -4.14
CA ALA A 124 -1.65 -6.02 -2.69
C ALA A 124 -1.70 -7.49 -2.27
N VAL A 125 -0.68 -7.89 -1.48
CA VAL A 125 -0.47 -9.25 -0.98
C VAL A 125 -0.30 -9.22 0.54
N ASP A 126 -1.37 -8.82 1.23
CA ASP A 126 -1.40 -8.70 2.68
C ASP A 126 -1.32 -10.06 3.35
N SER A 127 -0.48 -10.21 4.37
CA SER A 127 -0.23 -11.49 5.05
C SER A 127 -0.42 -11.37 6.55
N LYS A 128 -1.13 -12.35 7.14
CA LYS A 128 -1.29 -12.54 8.58
C LYS A 128 -1.01 -13.99 8.93
N GLY A 129 -0.17 -14.24 9.95
CA GLY A 129 0.23 -15.60 10.31
C GLY A 129 0.89 -16.38 9.16
N GLY A 130 1.58 -15.70 8.22
CA GLY A 130 2.22 -16.31 7.06
C GLY A 130 1.30 -16.62 5.87
N HIS A 131 0.01 -16.32 5.96
CA HIS A 131 -0.98 -16.58 4.91
C HIS A 131 -1.58 -15.30 4.37
N ILE A 132 -1.92 -15.29 3.07
CA ILE A 132 -2.66 -14.18 2.44
C ILE A 132 -3.98 -13.98 3.16
N VAL A 133 -4.31 -12.72 3.44
CA VAL A 133 -5.60 -12.31 4.00
C VAL A 133 -6.31 -11.33 3.07
N ILE A 134 -7.62 -11.47 2.98
CA ILE A 134 -8.50 -10.69 2.10
C ILE A 134 -9.74 -10.19 2.86
N HIS A 135 -10.58 -9.39 2.20
CA HIS A 135 -11.84 -8.84 2.75
C HIS A 135 -11.61 -8.04 4.05
N GLY A 136 -10.66 -7.08 4.02
CA GLY A 136 -10.29 -6.32 5.22
C GLY A 136 -9.64 -7.22 6.27
N TRP A 137 -8.80 -8.16 5.81
CA TRP A 137 -8.00 -9.12 6.61
C TRP A 137 -8.81 -10.14 7.43
N LYS A 138 -10.11 -10.27 7.12
CA LYS A 138 -11.04 -11.19 7.84
C LYS A 138 -11.01 -12.63 7.35
N THR A 139 -10.47 -12.86 6.14
CA THR A 139 -10.44 -14.19 5.52
C THR A 139 -9.02 -14.57 5.17
N ALA A 140 -8.48 -15.59 5.83
CA ALA A 140 -7.19 -16.17 5.49
C ALA A 140 -7.34 -17.20 4.36
N LEU A 141 -6.38 -17.21 3.43
CA LEU A 141 -6.31 -18.17 2.33
C LEU A 141 -5.19 -19.18 2.57
N PRO A 142 -5.31 -20.42 2.08
CA PRO A 142 -4.24 -21.42 2.13
C PRO A 142 -3.16 -21.11 1.07
N LEU A 143 -2.60 -19.90 1.13
CA LEU A 143 -1.68 -19.34 0.14
C LEU A 143 -0.68 -18.41 0.83
N THR A 144 0.59 -18.54 0.51
CA THR A 144 1.62 -17.63 1.03
C THR A 144 1.75 -16.40 0.15
N ALA A 145 2.33 -15.29 0.70
CA ALA A 145 2.61 -14.10 -0.09
C ALA A 145 3.60 -14.39 -1.23
N VAL A 146 4.59 -15.25 -1.00
CA VAL A 146 5.57 -15.68 -2.00
C VAL A 146 4.91 -16.37 -3.19
N ASP A 147 3.98 -17.29 -2.94
CA ASP A 147 3.27 -17.99 -4.02
C ASP A 147 2.33 -17.05 -4.79
N ALA A 148 1.65 -16.15 -4.08
CA ALA A 148 0.80 -15.14 -4.69
C ALA A 148 1.60 -14.20 -5.62
N VAL A 149 2.75 -13.72 -5.16
CA VAL A 149 3.64 -12.84 -5.92
C VAL A 149 4.11 -13.52 -7.21
N LYS A 150 4.61 -14.76 -7.15
CA LYS A 150 5.03 -15.51 -8.34
C LYS A 150 3.92 -15.66 -9.38
N ALA A 151 2.69 -15.91 -8.93
CA ALA A 151 1.56 -16.10 -9.83
C ALA A 151 1.06 -14.80 -10.46
N LEU A 152 1.14 -13.66 -9.73
CA LEU A 152 0.61 -12.37 -10.16
C LEU A 152 1.65 -11.49 -10.89
N GLU A 153 2.94 -11.82 -10.84
CA GLU A 153 4.03 -11.03 -11.40
C GLU A 153 3.82 -10.57 -12.85
N PRO A 154 3.24 -11.36 -13.78
CA PRO A 154 3.04 -10.92 -15.15
C PRO A 154 2.02 -9.77 -15.30
N TYR A 155 1.17 -9.55 -14.31
CA TYR A 155 -0.01 -8.70 -14.41
C TYR A 155 0.09 -7.38 -13.64
N CYS A 156 1.23 -7.08 -13.01
CA CYS A 156 1.45 -5.87 -12.24
C CYS A 156 2.89 -5.35 -12.38
N SER A 157 3.10 -4.12 -11.98
CA SER A 157 4.43 -3.47 -11.97
C SER A 157 5.06 -3.44 -10.58
N GLU A 158 4.26 -3.62 -9.54
CA GLU A 158 4.69 -3.50 -8.14
C GLU A 158 3.82 -4.38 -7.26
N PHE A 159 4.40 -4.86 -6.16
CA PHE A 159 3.67 -5.52 -5.06
C PHE A 159 3.66 -4.61 -3.83
N LEU A 160 2.50 -4.47 -3.21
CA LEU A 160 2.35 -3.91 -1.88
C LEU A 160 2.18 -5.09 -0.90
N TYR A 161 3.19 -5.31 -0.08
CA TYR A 161 3.16 -6.35 0.96
C TYR A 161 2.90 -5.72 2.33
N THR A 162 1.77 -6.02 2.93
CA THR A 162 1.47 -5.61 4.30
C THR A 162 1.66 -6.77 5.28
N HIS A 163 2.56 -6.58 6.25
CA HIS A 163 2.68 -7.51 7.37
C HIS A 163 1.63 -7.17 8.43
N VAL A 164 0.44 -7.79 8.32
CA VAL A 164 -0.74 -7.42 9.11
C VAL A 164 -0.57 -7.67 10.60
N ASP A 165 0.23 -8.69 10.98
CA ASP A 165 0.51 -9.00 12.38
C ASP A 165 1.16 -7.82 13.14
N ALA A 166 1.86 -6.93 12.44
CA ALA A 166 2.51 -5.75 13.01
C ALA A 166 1.78 -4.43 12.73
N GLU A 167 0.70 -4.46 11.90
CA GLU A 167 0.05 -3.24 11.42
C GLU A 167 -0.57 -2.42 12.58
N GLY A 168 -0.18 -1.14 12.63
CA GLY A 168 -0.65 -0.19 13.65
C GLY A 168 -0.10 -0.40 15.06
N LEU A 169 0.63 -1.49 15.33
CA LEU A 169 1.14 -1.80 16.66
C LEU A 169 2.39 -1.00 17.05
N MET A 170 3.07 -0.39 16.09
CA MET A 170 4.26 0.43 16.33
C MET A 170 5.43 -0.33 17.00
N ASN A 171 5.53 -1.63 16.77
CA ASN A 171 6.51 -2.54 17.41
C ASN A 171 7.60 -3.03 16.44
N GLY A 172 7.70 -2.42 15.26
CA GLY A 172 8.61 -2.86 14.20
C GLY A 172 7.92 -3.80 13.20
N THR A 173 8.58 -4.02 12.06
CA THR A 173 8.09 -4.88 10.96
C THR A 173 8.89 -6.18 10.86
N ASN A 174 8.38 -7.14 10.07
CA ASN A 174 9.03 -8.44 9.85
C ASN A 174 9.94 -8.40 8.61
N ILE A 175 11.16 -7.93 8.77
CA ILE A 175 12.15 -7.84 7.68
C ILE A 175 12.36 -9.20 6.97
N PRO A 176 12.55 -10.35 7.65
CA PRO A 176 12.70 -11.64 6.97
C PRO A 176 11.52 -11.99 6.05
N ALA A 177 10.27 -11.76 6.46
CA ALA A 177 9.09 -12.03 5.64
C ALA A 177 9.05 -11.10 4.41
N ILE A 178 9.39 -9.82 4.58
CA ILE A 178 9.48 -8.85 3.48
C ILE A 178 10.55 -9.27 2.48
N LEU A 179 11.73 -9.67 2.93
CA LEU A 179 12.82 -10.09 2.07
C LEU A 179 12.51 -11.39 1.31
N ALA A 180 11.73 -12.30 1.90
CA ALA A 180 11.24 -13.49 1.20
C ALA A 180 10.31 -13.11 0.02
N VAL A 181 9.44 -12.13 0.20
CA VAL A 181 8.59 -11.58 -0.88
C VAL A 181 9.45 -10.88 -1.93
N ARG A 182 10.41 -10.03 -1.51
CA ARG A 182 11.31 -9.33 -2.43
C ARG A 182 12.12 -10.30 -3.29
N GLY A 183 12.63 -11.38 -2.71
CA GLY A 183 13.37 -12.43 -3.42
C GLY A 183 12.54 -13.28 -4.38
N ALA A 184 11.20 -13.21 -4.28
CA ALA A 184 10.29 -13.99 -5.12
C ALA A 184 9.86 -13.29 -6.42
N THR A 185 10.27 -12.03 -6.64
CA THR A 185 9.85 -11.23 -7.81
C THR A 185 10.96 -10.32 -8.31
N THR A 186 10.90 -9.99 -9.61
CA THR A 186 11.70 -8.93 -10.22
C THR A 186 11.00 -7.56 -10.19
N ARG A 187 9.72 -7.53 -9.81
CA ARG A 187 8.94 -6.30 -9.71
C ARG A 187 9.33 -5.50 -8.47
N ARG A 188 8.94 -4.23 -8.45
CA ARG A 188 9.12 -3.39 -7.26
C ARG A 188 8.29 -3.96 -6.10
N VAL A 189 8.81 -3.78 -4.89
CA VAL A 189 8.10 -4.16 -3.66
C VAL A 189 8.04 -2.94 -2.75
N THR A 190 6.85 -2.64 -2.26
CA THR A 190 6.64 -1.76 -1.13
C THR A 190 6.20 -2.60 0.05
N ALA A 191 6.89 -2.48 1.17
CA ALA A 191 6.49 -3.10 2.44
C ALA A 191 5.69 -2.11 3.29
N ALA A 192 4.68 -2.62 4.00
CA ALA A 192 3.90 -1.89 4.98
C ALA A 192 3.62 -2.79 6.20
N GLY A 193 3.16 -2.18 7.29
CA GLY A 193 2.85 -2.90 8.52
C GLY A 193 3.96 -2.80 9.55
N GLY A 194 3.77 -1.98 10.58
CA GLY A 194 4.64 -1.88 11.75
C GLY A 194 5.93 -1.07 11.58
N ILE A 195 6.22 -0.51 10.42
CA ILE A 195 7.44 0.31 10.18
C ILE A 195 7.38 1.57 11.03
N THR A 196 8.38 1.77 11.90
CA THR A 196 8.37 2.83 12.92
C THR A 196 9.67 3.59 13.08
N THR A 197 10.77 3.13 12.49
CA THR A 197 12.09 3.74 12.65
C THR A 197 12.77 3.98 11.30
N HIS A 198 13.74 4.90 11.29
CA HIS A 198 14.54 5.17 10.10
C HIS A 198 15.47 3.99 9.78
N GLU A 199 15.95 3.28 10.79
CA GLU A 199 16.80 2.09 10.62
C GLU A 199 16.07 0.98 9.86
N GLU A 200 14.77 0.76 10.14
CA GLU A 200 13.94 -0.18 9.38
C GLU A 200 13.76 0.27 7.92
N ILE A 201 13.53 1.56 7.70
CA ILE A 201 13.42 2.13 6.35
C ILE A 201 14.72 1.98 5.58
N ASP A 202 15.86 2.26 6.21
CA ASP A 202 17.18 2.12 5.61
C ASP A 202 17.50 0.66 5.27
N GLU A 203 17.11 -0.27 6.14
CA GLU A 203 17.29 -1.71 5.87
C GLU A 203 16.43 -2.17 4.69
N LEU A 204 15.18 -1.71 4.58
CA LEU A 204 14.33 -1.98 3.44
C LEU A 204 14.93 -1.40 2.15
N HIS A 205 15.40 -0.15 2.18
CA HIS A 205 16.00 0.51 1.02
C HIS A 205 17.28 -0.18 0.53
N LYS A 206 18.14 -0.67 1.43
CA LYS A 206 19.32 -1.48 1.08
C LYS A 206 18.98 -2.74 0.30
N ASN A 207 17.75 -3.24 0.47
CA ASN A 207 17.23 -4.44 -0.17
C ASN A 207 16.26 -4.14 -1.33
N ASP A 208 16.29 -2.91 -1.90
CA ASP A 208 15.39 -2.48 -2.98
C ASP A 208 13.90 -2.63 -2.64
N VAL A 209 13.51 -2.34 -1.39
CA VAL A 209 12.12 -2.32 -0.92
C VAL A 209 11.75 -0.91 -0.52
N ASP A 210 10.64 -0.41 -1.03
CA ASP A 210 10.04 0.85 -0.59
C ASP A 210 9.28 0.66 0.72
N ALA A 211 9.21 1.72 1.55
CA ALA A 211 8.54 1.69 2.86
C ALA A 211 7.22 2.46 2.81
N GLY A 212 6.09 1.75 2.93
CA GLY A 212 4.76 2.32 3.12
C GLY A 212 4.52 2.63 4.60
N VAL A 213 4.30 3.89 4.95
CA VAL A 213 4.21 4.32 6.35
C VAL A 213 2.92 5.11 6.59
N GLY A 214 2.14 4.66 7.56
CA GLY A 214 0.95 5.35 8.08
C GLY A 214 1.20 5.87 9.49
N MET A 215 0.76 5.12 10.49
CA MET A 215 0.70 5.48 11.92
C MET A 215 1.92 6.25 12.43
N ALA A 216 3.14 5.83 12.06
CA ALA A 216 4.36 6.44 12.57
C ALA A 216 4.55 7.90 12.12
N LEU A 217 4.03 8.28 10.94
CA LEU A 217 4.02 9.68 10.47
C LEU A 217 2.95 10.51 11.18
N TYR A 218 1.77 9.93 11.41
CA TYR A 218 0.64 10.62 12.05
C TYR A 218 0.89 10.87 13.54
N THR A 219 1.62 9.98 14.21
CA THR A 219 2.01 10.14 15.62
C THR A 219 3.27 10.99 15.81
N GLY A 220 3.94 11.38 14.73
CA GLY A 220 5.22 12.11 14.78
C GLY A 220 6.42 11.25 15.22
N ARG A 221 6.27 9.93 15.29
CA ARG A 221 7.37 9.01 15.59
C ARG A 221 8.42 9.01 14.46
N LEU A 222 7.97 9.13 13.22
CA LEU A 222 8.83 9.44 12.08
C LEU A 222 8.58 10.89 11.65
N SER A 223 9.66 11.65 11.53
CA SER A 223 9.56 13.05 11.10
C SER A 223 9.20 13.15 9.63
N LEU A 224 8.31 14.09 9.30
CA LEU A 224 7.98 14.46 7.93
C LEU A 224 9.15 15.17 7.21
N ASP A 225 10.12 15.70 7.97
CA ASP A 225 11.24 16.47 7.42
C ASP A 225 12.43 15.60 6.98
N SER A 226 12.39 14.31 7.24
CA SER A 226 13.40 13.34 6.83
C SER A 226 13.21 12.89 5.37
N SER A 227 13.34 13.82 4.43
CA SER A 227 13.35 13.54 3.01
C SER A 227 14.76 13.15 2.54
N GLY A 228 14.94 11.86 2.28
CA GLY A 228 16.03 11.33 1.45
C GLY A 228 17.21 10.74 2.20
N PRO A 229 17.91 9.76 1.58
CA PRO A 229 19.12 9.18 2.12
C PRO A 229 20.17 10.29 2.28
N SER A 230 20.80 10.35 3.45
CA SER A 230 22.02 11.15 3.63
C SER A 230 23.00 10.78 2.53
N PRO A 231 23.56 11.72 1.75
CA PRO A 231 24.54 11.35 0.75
C PRO A 231 25.70 10.67 1.47
N SER A 232 25.93 9.40 1.16
CA SER A 232 27.10 8.65 1.57
C SER A 232 28.32 9.54 1.36
N ALA A 233 29.04 9.81 2.45
CA ALA A 233 30.33 10.49 2.39
C ALA A 233 31.23 9.68 1.44
N ALA A 234 31.36 10.15 0.23
CA ALA A 234 32.34 9.65 -0.70
C ALA A 234 33.73 9.87 -0.05
N SER A 235 34.33 8.79 0.40
CA SER A 235 35.75 8.77 0.77
C SER A 235 36.54 9.26 -0.42
N LYS A 236 37.14 10.43 -0.29
CA LYS A 236 38.20 10.90 -1.21
C LYS A 236 39.48 10.08 -1.00
N PRO A 237 40.27 9.93 -2.06
CA PRO A 237 41.43 9.06 -2.14
C PRO A 237 42.60 9.46 -1.23
#